data_01ef5498f56605b8d7e564298fe3ca98
#
_entry.id   01ef5498f56605b8d7e564298fe3ca98
#
_cell.length_a   1.000
_cell.length_b   1.000
_cell.length_c   1.000
_cell.angle_alpha   90.00
_cell.angle_beta   90.00
_cell.angle_gamma   90.00
#
_symmetry.space_group_name_H-M   'P 1'
#
loop_
_entity.id
_entity.type
_entity.pdbx_description
1 polymer ?
#
loop_
_entity_poly.entity_id
_entity_poly.type
_entity_poly.pdbx_seq_one_letter_code
_entity_poly.pdbx_strand_id
1 'polypeptide(L)'
;ADHAHSAEGKLQVELAQLEYNMARMRGLWTHLERLGGGIGTRGPGESQIETDRRLARDRIAALRRRLRQTEKNRGVMRAQRDESHIPSVALAGYTNAGKSTLLNALTGAEVGVANRLFETLDPTTRNFELSGRDYLLTDTVGFIEKLPHQLVEAFKATLEETTLADLIVHVVDASETEERRMLDMHAVDEVLEEIGAGEKPRLLVLNKADLLGEDERHEVAISHPDAVLVSALAGEGLDELRERIEQAFAETLTEVELLIPYSQGGRLHELHEVAGELERTDGPDGVRVHARVPSAELHRFTDLAVA
;
A
#
# COMPACT_ATOMS: atom_id res chain seq x y z
N ALA A 1 5.76 0.22 19.22
CA ALA A 1 5.88 -1.23 19.46
C ALA A 1 4.51 -1.91 19.57
N ASP A 2 3.52 -1.21 20.13
CA ASP A 2 2.18 -1.81 20.39
C ASP A 2 1.31 -1.96 19.12
N HIS A 3 1.69 -1.35 18.01
CA HIS A 3 0.93 -1.37 16.75
C HIS A 3 1.43 -2.42 15.74
N ALA A 4 2.58 -3.06 15.98
CA ALA A 4 3.06 -4.13 15.12
C ALA A 4 2.42 -5.46 15.55
N HIS A 5 1.51 -5.99 14.75
CA HIS A 5 0.83 -7.25 15.01
C HIS A 5 1.52 -8.42 14.32
N SER A 6 2.11 -8.19 13.14
CA SER A 6 2.85 -9.21 12.41
C SER A 6 4.22 -9.51 13.04
N ALA A 7 4.74 -10.70 12.77
CA ALA A 7 6.10 -11.06 13.18
C ALA A 7 7.15 -10.15 12.51
N GLU A 8 6.87 -9.69 11.28
CA GLU A 8 7.75 -8.82 10.51
C GLU A 8 7.73 -7.40 11.04
N GLY A 9 6.56 -6.79 11.26
CA GLY A 9 6.45 -5.46 11.84
C GLY A 9 7.10 -5.37 13.21
N LYS A 10 6.98 -6.42 14.04
CA LYS A 10 7.70 -6.50 15.33
C LYS A 10 9.22 -6.48 15.15
N LEU A 11 9.75 -7.22 14.16
CA LEU A 11 11.19 -7.23 13.85
C LEU A 11 11.65 -5.87 13.31
N GLN A 12 10.85 -5.20 12.48
CA GLN A 12 11.14 -3.87 11.94
C GLN A 12 11.18 -2.81 13.04
N VAL A 13 10.18 -2.80 13.92
CA VAL A 13 10.14 -1.88 15.07
C VAL A 13 11.31 -2.12 16.02
N GLU A 14 11.66 -3.38 16.34
CA GLU A 14 12.81 -3.71 17.18
C GLU A 14 14.11 -3.23 16.54
N LEU A 15 14.26 -3.43 15.22
CA LEU A 15 15.43 -2.94 14.46
C LEU A 15 15.55 -1.43 14.54
N ALA A 16 14.47 -0.69 14.22
CA ALA A 16 14.46 0.77 14.26
C ALA A 16 14.78 1.32 15.66
N GLN A 17 14.25 0.72 16.72
CA GLN A 17 14.53 1.10 18.10
C GLN A 17 15.99 0.87 18.47
N LEU A 18 16.58 -0.26 18.08
CA LEU A 18 17.99 -0.57 18.36
C LEU A 18 18.94 0.37 17.62
N GLU A 19 18.66 0.69 16.36
CA GLU A 19 19.45 1.61 15.55
C GLU A 19 19.39 3.04 16.10
N TYR A 20 18.18 3.51 16.46
CA TYR A 20 17.99 4.80 17.11
C TYR A 20 18.75 4.91 18.44
N ASN A 21 18.62 3.89 19.30
CA ASN A 21 19.31 3.85 20.57
C ASN A 21 20.83 3.80 20.40
N MET A 22 21.34 3.06 19.40
CA MET A 22 22.76 2.98 19.09
C MET A 22 23.31 4.31 18.59
N ALA A 23 22.53 5.08 17.81
CA ALA A 23 22.90 6.43 17.37
C ALA A 23 22.99 7.41 18.57
N ARG A 24 22.03 7.34 19.50
CA ARG A 24 22.05 8.16 20.74
C ARG A 24 23.19 7.80 21.67
N MET A 25 23.54 6.52 21.81
CA MET A 25 24.70 6.10 22.58
C MET A 25 26.00 6.70 22.03
N ARG A 26 26.12 6.94 20.71
CA ARG A 26 27.26 7.67 20.12
C ARG A 26 27.31 9.13 20.55
N GLY A 27 26.17 9.84 20.59
CA GLY A 27 26.10 11.25 21.02
C GLY A 27 26.42 11.48 22.50
N LEU A 28 25.99 10.58 23.36
CA LEU A 28 26.31 10.62 24.80
C LEU A 28 27.81 10.37 25.09
N TRP A 29 28.47 9.55 24.26
CA TRP A 29 29.86 9.22 24.36
C TRP A 29 30.79 10.42 24.10
N THR A 30 30.56 11.16 23.01
CA THR A 30 31.37 12.37 22.70
C THR A 30 31.27 13.45 23.79
N HIS A 31 30.19 13.43 24.57
CA HIS A 31 30.01 14.32 25.69
C HIS A 31 30.75 13.82 26.96
N LEU A 32 30.77 12.51 27.18
CA LEU A 32 31.51 11.88 28.33
C LEU A 32 33.02 11.88 28.11
N GLU A 33 33.53 11.70 26.90
CA GLU A 33 34.95 11.85 26.57
C GLU A 33 35.48 13.28 26.83
N ARG A 34 34.64 14.31 26.64
CA ARG A 34 34.97 15.70 26.94
C ARG A 34 35.04 16.00 28.45
N LEU A 35 34.33 15.23 29.27
CA LEU A 35 34.27 15.41 30.73
C LEU A 35 35.33 14.59 31.47
N GLY A 36 35.89 13.54 30.84
CA GLY A 36 36.89 12.63 31.39
C GLY A 36 38.28 12.89 30.86
N GLY A 37 38.79 14.12 30.98
CA GLY A 37 40.16 14.51 30.60
C GLY A 37 41.23 13.79 31.41
N GLY A 38 41.63 12.58 30.99
CA GLY A 38 42.74 11.83 31.57
C GLY A 38 43.25 10.79 30.58
N ILE A 39 44.49 11.02 30.08
CA ILE A 39 45.22 10.11 29.21
C ILE A 39 45.53 8.82 29.98
N GLY A 40 44.93 7.68 29.59
CA GLY A 40 45.51 6.36 29.82
C GLY A 40 44.84 5.39 30.80
N THR A 41 43.60 5.61 31.26
CA THR A 41 42.89 4.59 32.07
C THR A 41 41.58 4.16 31.42
N ARG A 42 41.56 2.98 30.78
CA ARG A 42 40.33 2.26 30.46
C ARG A 42 39.59 1.95 31.76
N GLY A 43 38.57 2.76 32.07
CA GLY A 43 37.73 2.50 33.24
C GLY A 43 36.79 1.28 32.97
N PRO A 44 36.29 0.59 34.03
CA PRO A 44 35.38 -0.54 33.90
C PRO A 44 34.10 -0.21 33.14
N GLY A 45 33.71 1.07 33.03
CA GLY A 45 32.57 1.54 32.22
C GLY A 45 32.82 1.51 30.71
N GLU A 46 34.06 1.69 30.22
CA GLU A 46 34.41 1.62 28.81
C GLU A 46 34.23 0.21 28.23
N SER A 47 34.67 -0.81 28.98
CA SER A 47 34.52 -2.22 28.56
C SER A 47 33.04 -2.67 28.51
N GLN A 48 32.20 -2.14 29.37
CA GLN A 48 30.80 -2.46 29.45
C GLN A 48 30.02 -1.87 28.26
N ILE A 49 30.28 -0.59 27.95
CA ILE A 49 29.68 0.08 26.78
C ILE A 49 30.14 -0.55 25.46
N GLU A 50 31.40 -0.96 25.34
CA GLU A 50 31.89 -1.64 24.14
C GLU A 50 31.24 -3.02 23.97
N THR A 51 30.99 -3.71 25.08
CA THR A 51 30.24 -4.98 25.10
C THR A 51 28.78 -4.76 24.70
N ASP A 52 28.10 -3.76 25.26
CA ASP A 52 26.71 -3.44 24.93
C ASP A 52 26.55 -3.03 23.45
N ARG A 53 27.51 -2.27 22.92
CA ARG A 53 27.56 -1.92 21.49
C ARG A 53 27.75 -3.15 20.60
N ARG A 54 28.59 -4.11 21.01
CA ARG A 54 28.78 -5.35 20.25
C ARG A 54 27.48 -6.16 20.25
N LEU A 55 26.84 -6.33 21.40
CA LEU A 55 25.58 -7.03 21.54
C LEU A 55 24.47 -6.37 20.69
N ALA A 56 24.38 -5.04 20.69
CA ALA A 56 23.42 -4.31 19.86
C ALA A 56 23.68 -4.54 18.35
N ARG A 57 24.95 -4.50 17.91
CA ARG A 57 25.33 -4.79 16.50
C ARG A 57 24.98 -6.23 16.11
N ASP A 58 25.29 -7.19 16.98
CA ASP A 58 24.98 -8.61 16.74
C ASP A 58 23.46 -8.83 16.64
N ARG A 59 22.69 -8.14 17.51
CA ARG A 59 21.22 -8.18 17.48
C ARG A 59 20.66 -7.55 16.20
N ILE A 60 21.16 -6.37 15.79
CA ILE A 60 20.81 -5.71 14.52
C ILE A 60 21.09 -6.64 13.33
N ALA A 61 22.28 -7.27 13.31
CA ALA A 61 22.64 -8.21 12.23
C ALA A 61 21.71 -9.44 12.19
N ALA A 62 21.30 -9.95 13.36
CA ALA A 62 20.36 -11.06 13.45
C ALA A 62 18.94 -10.66 12.98
N LEU A 63 18.46 -9.47 13.36
CA LEU A 63 17.16 -8.93 12.91
C LEU A 63 17.14 -8.71 11.41
N ARG A 64 18.18 -8.10 10.83
CA ARG A 64 18.32 -7.89 9.39
C ARG A 64 18.36 -9.23 8.61
N ARG A 65 18.95 -10.29 9.16
CA ARG A 65 18.91 -11.61 8.55
C ARG A 65 17.50 -12.22 8.54
N ARG A 66 16.75 -12.06 9.64
CA ARG A 66 15.37 -12.53 9.72
C ARG A 66 14.46 -11.79 8.73
N LEU A 67 14.58 -10.46 8.66
CA LEU A 67 13.83 -9.65 7.70
C LEU A 67 14.10 -10.09 6.26
N ARG A 68 15.37 -10.28 5.86
CA ARG A 68 15.71 -10.79 4.52
C ARG A 68 15.11 -12.18 4.22
N GLN A 69 14.95 -13.04 5.23
CA GLN A 69 14.29 -14.32 5.03
C GLN A 69 12.79 -14.16 4.79
N THR A 70 12.16 -13.25 5.50
CA THR A 70 10.72 -12.91 5.31
C THR A 70 10.50 -12.28 3.93
N GLU A 71 11.38 -11.37 3.49
CA GLU A 71 11.37 -10.79 2.12
C GLU A 71 11.41 -11.87 1.03
N LYS A 72 12.27 -12.88 1.18
CA LYS A 72 12.33 -14.00 0.22
C LYS A 72 11.03 -14.79 0.15
N ASN A 73 10.43 -15.06 1.30
CA ASN A 73 9.16 -15.78 1.35
C ASN A 73 8.02 -14.97 0.70
N ARG A 74 8.02 -13.62 0.91
CA ARG A 74 7.09 -12.72 0.20
C ARG A 74 7.30 -12.74 -1.31
N GLY A 75 8.55 -12.73 -1.77
CA GLY A 75 8.86 -12.82 -3.21
C GLY A 75 8.22 -14.04 -3.88
N VAL A 76 8.19 -15.18 -3.20
CA VAL A 76 7.50 -16.39 -3.70
C VAL A 76 5.98 -16.19 -3.75
N MET A 77 5.39 -15.62 -2.70
CA MET A 77 3.94 -15.35 -2.66
C MET A 77 3.53 -14.28 -3.70
N ARG A 78 4.43 -13.31 -3.97
CA ARG A 78 4.24 -12.30 -5.02
C ARG A 78 4.23 -12.91 -6.40
N ALA A 79 5.22 -13.77 -6.72
CA ALA A 79 5.24 -14.46 -8.01
C ALA A 79 3.95 -15.26 -8.26
N GLN A 80 3.36 -15.84 -7.22
CA GLN A 80 2.05 -16.51 -7.33
C GLN A 80 0.90 -15.52 -7.55
N ARG A 81 0.96 -14.29 -7.00
CA ARG A 81 -0.05 -13.24 -7.25
C ARG A 81 0.08 -12.67 -8.66
N ASP A 82 1.32 -12.45 -9.11
CA ASP A 82 1.62 -12.02 -10.49
C ASP A 82 1.09 -13.03 -11.51
N GLU A 83 1.14 -14.33 -11.20
CA GLU A 83 0.55 -15.39 -12.03
C GLU A 83 -1.00 -15.34 -12.03
N SER A 84 -1.63 -14.86 -10.96
CA SER A 84 -3.10 -14.76 -10.88
C SER A 84 -3.68 -13.48 -11.51
N HIS A 85 -2.83 -12.50 -11.85
CA HIS A 85 -3.18 -11.23 -12.52
C HIS A 85 -4.35 -10.45 -11.90
N ILE A 86 -4.53 -10.59 -10.57
CA ILE A 86 -5.54 -9.82 -9.83
C ILE A 86 -5.02 -8.39 -9.68
N PRO A 87 -5.74 -7.37 -10.21
CA PRO A 87 -5.33 -5.98 -10.11
C PRO A 87 -5.19 -5.54 -8.66
N SER A 88 -4.16 -4.74 -8.39
CA SER A 88 -3.81 -4.33 -7.05
C SER A 88 -3.88 -2.81 -6.87
N VAL A 89 -4.51 -2.39 -5.79
CA VAL A 89 -4.70 -0.99 -5.39
C VAL A 89 -4.03 -0.77 -4.04
N ALA A 90 -3.14 0.21 -3.94
CA ALA A 90 -2.53 0.62 -2.68
C ALA A 90 -3.13 1.93 -2.17
N LEU A 91 -3.52 1.98 -0.89
CA LEU A 91 -3.91 3.21 -0.22
C LEU A 91 -2.65 3.91 0.29
N ALA A 92 -2.31 5.05 -0.27
CA ALA A 92 -1.22 5.91 0.19
C ALA A 92 -1.79 7.22 0.76
N GLY A 93 -1.10 7.85 1.70
CA GLY A 93 -1.54 9.13 2.25
C GLY A 93 -0.96 9.40 3.62
N TYR A 94 -1.10 10.64 4.07
CA TYR A 94 -0.59 11.08 5.35
C TYR A 94 -1.20 10.30 6.52
N THR A 95 -0.52 10.28 7.69
CA THR A 95 -1.08 9.66 8.89
C THR A 95 -2.42 10.30 9.25
N ASN A 96 -3.38 9.48 9.68
CA ASN A 96 -4.73 9.91 10.03
C ASN A 96 -5.60 10.47 8.87
N ALA A 97 -5.21 10.30 7.62
CA ALA A 97 -6.07 10.65 6.47
C ALA A 97 -7.29 9.71 6.31
N GLY A 98 -7.34 8.61 7.06
CA GLY A 98 -8.46 7.67 7.09
C GLY A 98 -8.32 6.48 6.14
N LYS A 99 -7.09 6.06 5.76
CA LYS A 99 -6.82 4.93 4.87
C LYS A 99 -7.45 3.62 5.35
N SER A 100 -7.21 3.24 6.61
CA SER A 100 -7.75 2.00 7.19
C SER A 100 -9.28 2.03 7.29
N THR A 101 -9.86 3.21 7.55
CA THR A 101 -11.32 3.40 7.53
C THR A 101 -11.85 3.20 6.11
N LEU A 102 -11.16 3.74 5.10
CA LEU A 102 -11.53 3.60 3.70
C LEU A 102 -11.40 2.15 3.22
N LEU A 103 -10.34 1.43 3.64
CA LEU A 103 -10.22 -0.01 3.39
C LEU A 103 -11.46 -0.75 3.90
N ASN A 104 -11.84 -0.53 5.16
CA ASN A 104 -13.01 -1.17 5.77
C ASN A 104 -14.31 -0.85 5.01
N ALA A 105 -14.50 0.43 4.65
CA ALA A 105 -15.69 0.88 3.95
C ALA A 105 -15.82 0.28 2.54
N LEU A 106 -14.71 0.08 1.83
CA LEU A 106 -14.71 -0.51 0.50
C LEU A 106 -14.85 -2.04 0.51
N THR A 107 -14.25 -2.70 1.50
CA THR A 107 -14.18 -4.18 1.55
C THR A 107 -15.19 -4.83 2.48
N GLY A 108 -15.92 -4.06 3.29
CA GLY A 108 -16.80 -4.58 4.32
C GLY A 108 -16.07 -5.29 5.48
N ALA A 109 -14.74 -5.09 5.58
CA ALA A 109 -13.92 -5.70 6.63
C ALA A 109 -13.98 -4.88 7.93
N GLU A 110 -13.76 -5.54 9.07
CA GLU A 110 -13.61 -4.90 10.38
C GLU A 110 -12.11 -4.89 10.78
N VAL A 111 -11.30 -4.06 10.14
CA VAL A 111 -9.94 -3.79 10.65
C VAL A 111 -10.07 -2.76 11.76
N GLY A 112 -9.39 -3.00 12.89
CA GLY A 112 -9.41 -2.06 14.02
C GLY A 112 -8.92 -0.68 13.57
N VAL A 113 -9.74 0.33 13.77
CA VAL A 113 -9.43 1.73 13.45
C VAL A 113 -9.32 2.51 14.75
N ALA A 114 -8.17 3.12 15.01
CA ALA A 114 -7.97 4.04 16.13
C ALA A 114 -7.38 5.37 15.64
N ASN A 115 -7.79 6.45 16.22
CA ASN A 115 -7.33 7.79 15.85
C ASN A 115 -5.92 8.06 16.42
N ARG A 116 -4.90 7.35 15.92
CA ARG A 116 -3.50 7.42 16.39
C ARG A 116 -2.53 7.48 15.22
N LEU A 117 -1.40 8.15 15.43
CA LEU A 117 -0.30 8.18 14.46
C LEU A 117 0.30 6.77 14.28
N PHE A 118 0.55 6.36 13.03
CA PHE A 118 1.08 5.03 12.66
C PHE A 118 0.20 3.86 13.15
N GLU A 119 -1.10 3.96 12.92
CA GLU A 119 -2.02 2.89 13.25
C GLU A 119 -1.70 1.61 12.48
N THR A 120 -1.46 1.73 11.19
CA THR A 120 -1.07 0.63 10.32
C THR A 120 0.46 0.63 10.18
N LEU A 121 1.12 -0.37 10.76
CA LEU A 121 2.54 -0.64 10.56
C LEU A 121 2.77 -1.84 9.64
N ASP A 122 1.83 -2.76 9.60
CA ASP A 122 1.83 -3.93 8.75
C ASP A 122 0.84 -3.73 7.59
N PRO A 123 1.23 -3.99 6.32
CA PRO A 123 0.30 -3.88 5.22
C PRO A 123 -0.86 -4.85 5.41
N THR A 124 -2.06 -4.35 5.27
CA THR A 124 -3.27 -5.17 5.33
C THR A 124 -3.89 -5.22 3.96
N THR A 125 -3.80 -6.39 3.31
CA THR A 125 -4.41 -6.64 2.00
C THR A 125 -5.75 -7.34 2.16
N ARG A 126 -6.76 -6.87 1.42
CA ARG A 126 -8.10 -7.44 1.35
C ARG A 126 -8.53 -7.58 -0.09
N ASN A 127 -9.32 -8.62 -0.35
CA ASN A 127 -10.02 -8.76 -1.62
C ASN A 127 -11.29 -7.90 -1.59
N PHE A 128 -11.58 -7.22 -2.69
CA PHE A 128 -12.85 -6.56 -2.91
C PHE A 128 -13.27 -6.74 -4.36
N GLU A 129 -14.57 -6.86 -4.58
CA GLU A 129 -15.15 -7.14 -5.90
C GLU A 129 -15.77 -5.87 -6.47
N LEU A 130 -15.44 -5.58 -7.73
CA LEU A 130 -16.08 -4.53 -8.53
C LEU A 130 -16.53 -5.15 -9.86
N SER A 131 -17.81 -5.01 -10.20
CA SER A 131 -18.40 -5.50 -11.46
C SER A 131 -18.00 -6.95 -11.78
N GLY A 132 -18.09 -7.83 -10.75
CA GLY A 132 -17.78 -9.26 -10.89
C GLY A 132 -16.29 -9.61 -11.02
N ARG A 133 -15.39 -8.63 -10.89
CA ARG A 133 -13.93 -8.83 -10.91
C ARG A 133 -13.32 -8.58 -9.54
N ASP A 134 -12.39 -9.45 -9.17
CA ASP A 134 -11.63 -9.33 -7.94
C ASP A 134 -10.49 -8.32 -8.06
N TYR A 135 -10.30 -7.51 -7.01
CA TYR A 135 -9.20 -6.58 -6.82
C TYR A 135 -8.57 -6.77 -5.44
N LEU A 136 -7.27 -6.53 -5.35
CA LEU A 136 -6.57 -6.50 -4.06
C LEU A 136 -6.44 -5.05 -3.60
N LEU A 137 -6.98 -4.73 -2.43
CA LEU A 137 -6.82 -3.42 -1.80
C LEU A 137 -5.90 -3.55 -0.59
N THR A 138 -4.81 -2.78 -0.59
CA THR A 138 -3.80 -2.82 0.46
C THR A 138 -3.74 -1.49 1.20
N ASP A 139 -3.96 -1.52 2.52
CA ASP A 139 -3.66 -0.40 3.40
C ASP A 139 -2.18 -0.37 3.73
N THR A 140 -1.56 0.80 3.58
CA THR A 140 -0.13 0.98 3.82
C THR A 140 0.12 1.87 5.03
N VAL A 141 1.38 1.94 5.47
CA VAL A 141 1.77 2.85 6.54
C VAL A 141 1.44 4.31 6.18
N GLY A 142 0.94 5.07 7.16
CA GLY A 142 0.73 6.50 6.99
C GLY A 142 2.06 7.26 6.89
N PHE A 143 2.19 8.13 5.89
CA PHE A 143 3.35 8.98 5.73
C PHE A 143 3.35 10.12 6.75
N ILE A 144 4.53 10.61 7.09
CA ILE A 144 4.76 11.79 7.93
C ILE A 144 5.77 12.71 7.25
N GLU A 145 5.70 13.99 7.59
CA GLU A 145 6.70 14.96 7.18
C GLU A 145 8.10 14.52 7.64
N LYS A 146 9.04 14.47 6.70
CA LYS A 146 10.45 14.06 6.95
C LYS A 146 10.58 12.69 7.62
N LEU A 147 10.13 11.64 6.92
CA LEU A 147 10.37 10.27 7.35
C LEU A 147 11.90 10.09 7.52
N PRO A 148 12.42 9.84 8.73
CA PRO A 148 13.85 9.59 8.88
C PRO A 148 14.26 8.39 8.03
N HIS A 149 15.36 8.48 7.27
CA HIS A 149 15.86 7.40 6.41
C HIS A 149 15.96 6.03 7.12
N GLN A 150 16.20 6.03 8.44
CA GLN A 150 16.20 4.83 9.27
C GLN A 150 14.81 4.18 9.39
N LEU A 151 13.74 4.99 9.33
CA LEU A 151 12.36 4.49 9.34
C LEU A 151 11.91 4.05 7.94
N VAL A 152 12.42 4.64 6.87
CA VAL A 152 12.20 4.17 5.49
C VAL A 152 12.68 2.73 5.34
N GLU A 153 13.90 2.40 5.83
CA GLU A 153 14.38 1.01 5.84
C GLU A 153 13.48 0.07 6.68
N ALA A 154 12.98 0.55 7.82
CA ALA A 154 12.09 -0.23 8.67
C ALA A 154 10.69 -0.45 8.04
N PHE A 155 10.21 0.48 7.23
CA PHE A 155 8.91 0.40 6.54
C PHE A 155 9.01 -0.09 5.09
N LYS A 156 10.22 -0.42 4.63
CA LYS A 156 10.47 -0.84 3.26
C LYS A 156 9.50 -1.90 2.77
N ALA A 157 9.20 -2.90 3.59
CA ALA A 157 8.27 -3.96 3.24
C ALA A 157 6.83 -3.49 3.02
N THR A 158 6.38 -2.49 3.77
CA THR A 158 5.05 -1.88 3.62
C THR A 158 5.02 -0.94 2.42
N LEU A 159 6.11 -0.21 2.19
CA LEU A 159 6.27 0.68 1.05
C LEU A 159 6.44 -0.09 -0.27
N GLU A 160 7.02 -1.28 -0.22
CA GLU A 160 7.12 -2.17 -1.39
C GLU A 160 5.75 -2.58 -1.94
N GLU A 161 4.71 -2.76 -1.12
CA GLU A 161 3.35 -3.02 -1.60
C GLU A 161 2.81 -1.84 -2.43
N THR A 162 3.19 -0.61 -2.09
CA THR A 162 2.85 0.58 -2.89
C THR A 162 3.58 0.59 -4.24
N THR A 163 4.85 0.19 -4.27
CA THR A 163 5.62 0.13 -5.53
C THR A 163 5.13 -0.96 -6.47
N LEU A 164 4.54 -2.01 -5.93
CA LEU A 164 4.01 -3.13 -6.70
C LEU A 164 2.56 -2.94 -7.15
N ALA A 165 1.82 -2.03 -6.51
CA ALA A 165 0.44 -1.77 -6.88
C ALA A 165 0.32 -1.23 -8.32
N ASP A 166 -0.78 -1.59 -8.98
CA ASP A 166 -1.11 -1.11 -10.32
C ASP A 166 -1.72 0.28 -10.28
N LEU A 167 -2.43 0.62 -9.19
CA LEU A 167 -3.04 1.91 -8.93
C LEU A 167 -2.75 2.35 -7.49
N ILE A 168 -2.43 3.62 -7.30
CA ILE A 168 -2.31 4.26 -5.99
C ILE A 168 -3.54 5.13 -5.76
N VAL A 169 -4.28 4.86 -4.69
CA VAL A 169 -5.32 5.75 -4.18
C VAL A 169 -4.69 6.65 -3.12
N HIS A 170 -4.46 7.90 -3.49
CA HIS A 170 -3.86 8.90 -2.60
C HIS A 170 -4.96 9.53 -1.74
N VAL A 171 -5.00 9.16 -0.46
CA VAL A 171 -6.01 9.59 0.51
C VAL A 171 -5.53 10.81 1.29
N VAL A 172 -6.28 11.89 1.21
CA VAL A 172 -6.01 13.17 1.87
C VAL A 172 -7.19 13.56 2.76
N ASP A 173 -6.92 14.16 3.89
CA ASP A 173 -7.95 14.69 4.81
C ASP A 173 -8.54 15.98 4.24
N ALA A 174 -9.80 15.94 3.80
CA ALA A 174 -10.48 17.10 3.24
C ALA A 174 -10.81 18.19 4.29
N SER A 175 -10.87 17.81 5.57
CA SER A 175 -11.21 18.73 6.66
C SER A 175 -10.05 19.66 7.07
N GLU A 176 -8.85 19.40 6.57
CA GLU A 176 -7.69 20.26 6.81
C GLU A 176 -7.74 21.51 5.91
N THR A 177 -7.00 22.58 6.30
CA THR A 177 -6.86 23.78 5.47
C THR A 177 -6.17 23.46 4.14
N GLU A 178 -6.41 24.26 3.10
CA GLU A 178 -5.79 24.07 1.78
C GLU A 178 -4.25 24.01 1.87
N GLU A 179 -3.66 24.91 2.66
CA GLU A 179 -2.21 24.92 2.89
C GLU A 179 -1.71 23.60 3.50
N ARG A 180 -2.47 23.05 4.45
CA ARG A 180 -2.12 21.78 5.09
C ARG A 180 -2.29 20.61 4.14
N ARG A 181 -3.39 20.56 3.38
CA ARG A 181 -3.60 19.55 2.34
C ARG A 181 -2.46 19.50 1.34
N MET A 182 -2.04 20.67 0.83
CA MET A 182 -0.92 20.77 -0.11
C MET A 182 0.40 20.28 0.49
N LEU A 183 0.68 20.59 1.75
CA LEU A 183 1.88 20.10 2.45
C LEU A 183 1.84 18.58 2.63
N ASP A 184 0.70 18.02 3.03
CA ASP A 184 0.54 16.59 3.22
C ASP A 184 0.62 15.83 1.89
N MET A 185 0.04 16.36 0.82
CA MET A 185 0.17 15.81 -0.54
C MET A 185 1.61 15.83 -1.01
N HIS A 186 2.31 16.94 -0.84
CA HIS A 186 3.72 17.07 -1.24
C HIS A 186 4.62 16.07 -0.46
N ALA A 187 4.40 15.92 0.84
CA ALA A 187 5.14 14.96 1.65
C ALA A 187 4.93 13.51 1.20
N VAL A 188 3.72 13.17 0.76
CA VAL A 188 3.42 11.86 0.17
C VAL A 188 4.11 11.69 -1.18
N ASP A 189 4.07 12.71 -2.03
CA ASP A 189 4.73 12.69 -3.34
C ASP A 189 6.24 12.49 -3.22
N GLU A 190 6.92 13.21 -2.32
CA GLU A 190 8.35 13.02 -2.05
C GLU A 190 8.69 11.57 -1.68
N VAL A 191 7.87 10.94 -0.82
CA VAL A 191 8.11 9.55 -0.43
C VAL A 191 7.82 8.59 -1.58
N LEU A 192 6.76 8.79 -2.37
CA LEU A 192 6.46 7.98 -3.53
C LEU A 192 7.58 8.04 -4.58
N GLU A 193 8.18 9.21 -4.78
CA GLU A 193 9.37 9.40 -5.62
C GLU A 193 10.58 8.62 -5.07
N GLU A 194 10.87 8.76 -3.76
CA GLU A 194 12.00 8.10 -3.09
C GLU A 194 11.93 6.57 -3.21
N ILE A 195 10.73 5.99 -3.15
CA ILE A 195 10.53 4.54 -3.26
C ILE A 195 10.38 4.05 -4.71
N GLY A 196 10.41 4.96 -5.71
CA GLY A 196 10.28 4.61 -7.12
C GLY A 196 8.82 4.36 -7.57
N ALA A 197 7.84 4.88 -6.85
CA ALA A 197 6.41 4.81 -7.18
C ALA A 197 5.85 6.13 -7.78
N GLY A 198 6.72 7.11 -8.07
CA GLY A 198 6.34 8.43 -8.56
C GLY A 198 5.52 8.41 -9.85
N GLU A 199 5.86 7.53 -10.78
CA GLU A 199 5.22 7.41 -12.10
C GLU A 199 3.98 6.49 -12.13
N LYS A 200 3.58 5.93 -10.98
CA LYS A 200 2.40 5.05 -10.91
C LYS A 200 1.10 5.83 -11.15
N PRO A 201 0.10 5.22 -11.81
CA PRO A 201 -1.24 5.80 -11.89
C PRO A 201 -1.77 6.15 -10.51
N ARG A 202 -2.35 7.35 -10.36
CA ARG A 202 -2.86 7.83 -9.07
C ARG A 202 -4.27 8.36 -9.18
N LEU A 203 -5.06 8.06 -8.17
CA LEU A 203 -6.40 8.60 -7.97
C LEU A 203 -6.40 9.39 -6.65
N LEU A 204 -6.66 10.69 -6.70
CA LEU A 204 -6.76 11.54 -5.52
C LEU A 204 -8.13 11.37 -4.87
N VAL A 205 -8.11 11.09 -3.57
CA VAL A 205 -9.32 10.93 -2.76
C VAL A 205 -9.27 11.89 -1.57
N LEU A 206 -10.24 12.79 -1.51
CA LEU A 206 -10.42 13.73 -0.42
C LEU A 206 -11.43 13.15 0.56
N ASN A 207 -10.91 12.59 1.66
CA ASN A 207 -11.70 11.87 2.67
C ASN A 207 -12.16 12.79 3.80
N LYS A 208 -13.10 12.33 4.61
CA LYS A 208 -13.75 13.04 5.72
C LYS A 208 -14.67 14.18 5.28
N ALA A 209 -15.33 14.00 4.15
CA ALA A 209 -16.32 14.94 3.63
C ALA A 209 -17.48 15.24 4.61
N ASP A 210 -17.74 14.31 5.54
CA ASP A 210 -18.71 14.49 6.63
C ASP A 210 -18.39 15.63 7.59
N LEU A 211 -17.13 16.07 7.64
CA LEU A 211 -16.68 17.19 8.45
C LEU A 211 -16.78 18.56 7.75
N LEU A 212 -17.08 18.59 6.44
CA LEU A 212 -17.16 19.79 5.63
C LEU A 212 -18.59 20.32 5.54
N GLY A 213 -18.73 21.67 5.64
CA GLY A 213 -19.94 22.37 5.25
C GLY A 213 -20.16 22.39 3.73
N GLU A 214 -21.36 22.80 3.27
CA GLU A 214 -21.68 22.84 1.84
C GLU A 214 -20.74 23.76 1.04
N ASP A 215 -20.42 24.94 1.58
CA ASP A 215 -19.52 25.91 0.94
C ASP A 215 -18.10 25.34 0.82
N GLU A 216 -17.59 24.69 1.88
CA GLU A 216 -16.27 24.06 1.90
C GLU A 216 -16.18 22.88 0.92
N ARG A 217 -17.23 22.06 0.82
CA ARG A 217 -17.31 20.97 -0.17
C ARG A 217 -17.21 21.52 -1.61
N HIS A 218 -17.90 22.63 -1.86
CA HIS A 218 -17.87 23.28 -3.17
C HIS A 218 -16.49 23.87 -3.49
N GLU A 219 -15.85 24.52 -2.53
CA GLU A 219 -14.49 25.05 -2.66
C GLU A 219 -13.46 23.95 -2.94
N VAL A 220 -13.52 22.86 -2.19
CA VAL A 220 -12.65 21.69 -2.36
C VAL A 220 -12.85 21.05 -3.74
N ALA A 221 -14.07 20.91 -4.21
CA ALA A 221 -14.37 20.35 -5.53
C ALA A 221 -13.85 21.24 -6.68
N ILE A 222 -13.86 22.57 -6.51
CA ILE A 222 -13.28 23.49 -7.49
C ILE A 222 -11.76 23.44 -7.49
N SER A 223 -11.14 23.35 -6.31
CA SER A 223 -9.67 23.32 -6.17
C SER A 223 -9.07 22.00 -6.68
N HIS A 224 -9.83 20.91 -6.57
CA HIS A 224 -9.38 19.56 -6.96
C HIS A 224 -10.43 18.85 -7.82
N PRO A 225 -10.63 19.27 -9.09
CA PRO A 225 -11.74 18.79 -9.94
C PRO A 225 -11.62 17.31 -10.32
N ASP A 226 -10.42 16.75 -10.28
CA ASP A 226 -10.17 15.34 -10.61
C ASP A 226 -10.20 14.42 -9.38
N ALA A 227 -10.35 14.98 -8.17
CA ALA A 227 -10.41 14.23 -6.94
C ALA A 227 -11.82 13.69 -6.66
N VAL A 228 -11.88 12.52 -6.02
CA VAL A 228 -13.13 11.98 -5.50
C VAL A 228 -13.31 12.41 -4.05
N LEU A 229 -14.41 13.09 -3.76
CA LEU A 229 -14.74 13.52 -2.40
C LEU A 229 -15.53 12.41 -1.70
N VAL A 230 -15.02 11.89 -0.58
CA VAL A 230 -15.63 10.78 0.14
C VAL A 230 -15.73 11.02 1.64
N SER A 231 -16.67 10.36 2.29
CA SER A 231 -16.62 10.07 3.71
C SER A 231 -16.57 8.57 3.93
N ALA A 232 -15.40 8.05 4.24
CA ALA A 232 -15.24 6.63 4.56
C ALA A 232 -16.04 6.23 5.83
N LEU A 233 -16.30 7.17 6.73
CA LEU A 233 -17.08 6.95 7.95
C LEU A 233 -18.60 6.91 7.68
N ALA A 234 -19.11 7.84 6.86
CA ALA A 234 -20.53 7.94 6.53
C ALA A 234 -20.94 7.08 5.32
N GLY A 235 -19.97 6.59 4.54
CA GLY A 235 -20.24 5.85 3.30
C GLY A 235 -20.55 6.73 2.10
N GLU A 236 -20.34 8.05 2.20
CA GLU A 236 -20.58 8.99 1.10
C GLU A 236 -19.49 8.90 0.04
N GLY A 237 -19.85 9.00 -1.25
CA GLY A 237 -18.92 9.06 -2.40
C GLY A 237 -18.19 7.75 -2.69
N LEU A 238 -18.47 6.66 -1.96
CA LEU A 238 -17.79 5.38 -2.16
C LEU A 238 -18.14 4.71 -3.50
N ASP A 239 -19.33 4.91 -4.00
CA ASP A 239 -19.75 4.34 -5.29
C ASP A 239 -19.03 5.06 -6.43
N GLU A 240 -18.90 6.39 -6.39
CA GLU A 240 -18.08 7.15 -7.33
C GLU A 240 -16.61 6.70 -7.27
N LEU A 241 -16.07 6.48 -6.07
CA LEU A 241 -14.71 5.97 -5.91
C LEU A 241 -14.54 4.60 -6.55
N ARG A 242 -15.50 3.69 -6.39
CA ARG A 242 -15.50 2.37 -7.05
C ARG A 242 -15.49 2.50 -8.57
N GLU A 243 -16.35 3.35 -9.12
CA GLU A 243 -16.40 3.61 -10.56
C GLU A 243 -15.08 4.19 -11.09
N ARG A 244 -14.46 5.11 -10.37
CA ARG A 244 -13.16 5.72 -10.74
C ARG A 244 -12.01 4.71 -10.68
N ILE A 245 -12.00 3.82 -9.69
CA ILE A 245 -11.04 2.71 -9.63
C ILE A 245 -11.23 1.80 -10.85
N GLU A 246 -12.46 1.41 -11.16
CA GLU A 246 -12.77 0.57 -12.32
C GLU A 246 -12.36 1.24 -13.63
N GLN A 247 -12.63 2.53 -13.80
CA GLN A 247 -12.20 3.32 -14.97
C GLN A 247 -10.68 3.34 -15.13
N ALA A 248 -9.93 3.52 -14.03
CA ALA A 248 -8.48 3.51 -14.07
C ALA A 248 -7.92 2.18 -14.60
N PHE A 249 -8.60 1.07 -14.34
CA PHE A 249 -8.23 -0.24 -14.87
C PHE A 249 -8.84 -0.53 -16.26
N ALA A 250 -9.92 0.13 -16.63
CA ALA A 250 -10.58 -0.10 -17.93
C ALA A 250 -9.65 0.20 -19.11
N GLU A 251 -8.74 1.16 -18.98
CA GLU A 251 -7.74 1.49 -20.02
C GLU A 251 -6.73 0.35 -20.24
N THR A 252 -6.56 -0.53 -19.28
CA THR A 252 -5.69 -1.72 -19.40
C THR A 252 -6.40 -2.94 -19.98
N LEU A 253 -7.72 -2.85 -20.20
CA LEU A 253 -8.56 -3.93 -20.71
C LEU A 253 -8.74 -3.79 -22.22
N THR A 254 -8.71 -4.92 -22.90
CA THR A 254 -9.04 -5.02 -24.33
C THR A 254 -10.36 -5.76 -24.50
N GLU A 255 -11.26 -5.21 -25.29
CA GLU A 255 -12.49 -5.89 -25.68
C GLU A 255 -12.16 -7.03 -26.65
N VAL A 256 -12.70 -8.22 -26.36
CA VAL A 256 -12.50 -9.42 -27.16
C VAL A 256 -13.82 -10.13 -27.40
N GLU A 257 -13.97 -10.68 -28.60
CA GLU A 257 -15.02 -11.62 -28.93
C GLU A 257 -14.41 -13.00 -29.10
N LEU A 258 -14.84 -13.94 -28.26
CA LEU A 258 -14.30 -15.29 -28.18
C LEU A 258 -15.39 -16.32 -28.49
N LEU A 259 -15.04 -17.39 -29.21
CA LEU A 259 -15.90 -18.56 -29.38
C LEU A 259 -15.29 -19.73 -28.60
N ILE A 260 -15.95 -20.13 -27.51
CA ILE A 260 -15.50 -21.22 -26.66
C ILE A 260 -16.28 -22.50 -27.00
N PRO A 261 -15.67 -23.50 -27.64
CA PRO A 261 -16.32 -24.76 -27.93
C PRO A 261 -16.80 -25.45 -26.65
N TYR A 262 -17.94 -26.13 -26.71
CA TYR A 262 -18.51 -26.84 -25.56
C TYR A 262 -17.55 -27.91 -24.97
N SER A 263 -16.64 -28.42 -25.78
CA SER A 263 -15.56 -29.35 -25.32
C SER A 263 -14.53 -28.68 -24.43
N GLN A 264 -14.46 -27.35 -24.41
CA GLN A 264 -13.48 -26.55 -23.65
C GLN A 264 -14.14 -25.72 -22.55
N GLY A 265 -15.17 -26.23 -21.86
CA GLY A 265 -15.92 -25.52 -20.83
C GLY A 265 -15.04 -24.94 -19.67
N GLY A 266 -13.89 -25.56 -19.40
CA GLY A 266 -12.91 -25.01 -18.43
C GLY A 266 -12.36 -23.63 -18.80
N ARG A 267 -12.25 -23.33 -20.10
CA ARG A 267 -11.79 -22.02 -20.62
C ARG A 267 -12.78 -20.90 -20.32
N LEU A 268 -14.07 -21.22 -20.23
CA LEU A 268 -15.07 -20.24 -19.82
C LEU A 268 -14.91 -19.85 -18.35
N HIS A 269 -14.53 -20.80 -17.50
CA HIS A 269 -14.23 -20.53 -16.09
C HIS A 269 -12.98 -19.66 -15.94
N GLU A 270 -11.90 -20.01 -16.65
CA GLU A 270 -10.68 -19.19 -16.68
C GLU A 270 -10.95 -17.76 -17.15
N LEU A 271 -11.83 -17.62 -18.17
CA LEU A 271 -12.20 -16.29 -18.67
C LEU A 271 -12.98 -15.48 -17.64
N HIS A 272 -13.88 -16.11 -16.89
CA HIS A 272 -14.62 -15.45 -15.80
C HIS A 272 -13.70 -14.94 -14.69
N GLU A 273 -12.67 -15.70 -14.33
CA GLU A 273 -11.69 -15.30 -13.30
C GLU A 273 -10.90 -14.06 -13.73
N VAL A 274 -10.64 -13.91 -15.03
CA VAL A 274 -9.79 -12.83 -15.57
C VAL A 274 -10.61 -11.61 -15.99
N ALA A 275 -11.76 -11.83 -16.62
CA ALA A 275 -12.58 -10.77 -17.24
C ALA A 275 -13.66 -10.21 -16.30
N GLY A 276 -14.06 -10.95 -15.25
CA GLY A 276 -15.20 -10.59 -14.41
C GLY A 276 -16.53 -10.76 -15.14
N GLU A 277 -17.28 -9.67 -15.32
CA GLU A 277 -18.53 -9.70 -16.10
C GLU A 277 -18.25 -9.95 -17.58
N LEU A 278 -19.07 -10.81 -18.18
CA LEU A 278 -19.01 -11.13 -19.58
C LEU A 278 -20.42 -11.35 -20.16
N GLU A 279 -20.60 -10.95 -21.40
CA GLU A 279 -21.80 -11.24 -22.17
C GLU A 279 -21.61 -12.55 -22.91
N ARG A 280 -22.53 -13.50 -22.71
CA ARG A 280 -22.48 -14.80 -23.39
C ARG A 280 -23.71 -15.07 -24.22
N THR A 281 -23.50 -15.71 -25.35
CA THR A 281 -24.56 -16.19 -26.24
C THR A 281 -24.25 -17.62 -26.65
N ASP A 282 -25.18 -18.54 -26.35
CA ASP A 282 -25.03 -19.95 -26.73
C ASP A 282 -25.35 -20.13 -28.22
N GLY A 283 -24.44 -20.77 -28.94
CA GLY A 283 -24.54 -21.04 -30.37
C GLY A 283 -24.36 -22.53 -30.71
N PRO A 284 -24.54 -22.94 -31.96
CA PRO A 284 -24.39 -24.34 -32.35
C PRO A 284 -22.97 -24.88 -32.24
N ASP A 285 -21.95 -24.01 -32.37
CA ASP A 285 -20.53 -24.39 -32.39
C ASP A 285 -19.83 -24.18 -31.01
N GLY A 286 -20.53 -23.57 -30.05
CA GLY A 286 -20.01 -23.23 -28.74
C GLY A 286 -20.66 -21.99 -28.11
N VAL A 287 -20.06 -21.48 -27.09
CA VAL A 287 -20.48 -20.25 -26.40
C VAL A 287 -19.69 -19.08 -26.98
N ARG A 288 -20.40 -18.11 -27.56
CA ARG A 288 -19.82 -16.83 -27.96
C ARG A 288 -19.79 -15.90 -26.74
N VAL A 289 -18.63 -15.33 -26.45
CA VAL A 289 -18.43 -14.48 -25.29
C VAL A 289 -17.85 -13.15 -25.74
N HIS A 290 -18.50 -12.07 -25.31
CA HIS A 290 -17.95 -10.73 -25.40
C HIS A 290 -17.46 -10.32 -24.01
N ALA A 291 -16.17 -10.01 -23.87
CA ALA A 291 -15.53 -9.78 -22.58
C ALA A 291 -14.45 -8.71 -22.68
N ARG A 292 -14.12 -8.09 -21.56
CA ARG A 292 -12.97 -7.20 -21.39
C ARG A 292 -11.87 -7.94 -20.65
N VAL A 293 -10.76 -8.19 -21.34
CA VAL A 293 -9.64 -8.99 -20.82
C VAL A 293 -8.41 -8.10 -20.69
N PRO A 294 -7.64 -8.19 -19.57
CA PRO A 294 -6.37 -7.48 -19.46
C PRO A 294 -5.47 -7.77 -20.64
N SER A 295 -4.87 -6.71 -21.20
CA SER A 295 -4.01 -6.85 -22.40
C SER A 295 -2.86 -7.86 -22.18
N ALA A 296 -2.36 -7.98 -20.95
CA ALA A 296 -1.34 -8.96 -20.56
C ALA A 296 -1.82 -10.41 -20.69
N GLU A 297 -3.13 -10.67 -20.50
CA GLU A 297 -3.76 -11.99 -20.50
C GLU A 297 -4.30 -12.42 -21.89
N LEU A 298 -4.36 -11.50 -22.84
CA LEU A 298 -4.90 -11.78 -24.17
C LEU A 298 -4.25 -12.99 -24.84
N HIS A 299 -2.95 -13.19 -24.61
CA HIS A 299 -2.19 -14.30 -25.20
C HIS A 299 -2.78 -15.67 -24.82
N ARG A 300 -3.46 -15.79 -23.68
CA ARG A 300 -4.09 -17.04 -23.22
C ARG A 300 -5.32 -17.42 -24.05
N PHE A 301 -5.98 -16.46 -24.67
CA PHE A 301 -7.27 -16.64 -25.36
C PHE A 301 -7.19 -16.42 -26.87
N THR A 302 -6.01 -16.21 -27.42
CA THR A 302 -5.82 -15.93 -28.87
C THR A 302 -6.33 -17.07 -29.78
N ASP A 303 -6.30 -18.31 -29.30
CA ASP A 303 -6.80 -19.50 -30.00
C ASP A 303 -8.34 -19.56 -30.08
N LEU A 304 -9.05 -18.74 -29.29
CA LEU A 304 -10.50 -18.66 -29.18
C LEU A 304 -11.07 -17.38 -29.81
N ALA A 305 -10.24 -16.47 -30.28
CA ALA A 305 -10.67 -15.19 -30.86
C ALA A 305 -11.49 -15.44 -32.14
N VAL A 306 -12.64 -14.78 -32.24
CA VAL A 306 -13.44 -14.74 -33.46
C VAL A 306 -12.79 -13.75 -34.42
N ALA A 307 -12.41 -14.18 -35.60
CA ALA A 307 -11.73 -13.37 -36.61
C ALA A 307 -12.66 -12.27 -37.18
#